data_336572a5adf56118701bf16757dea0ab
#
_entry.id   336572a5adf56118701bf16757dea0ab
#
_cell.length_a   1.000
_cell.length_b   1.000
_cell.length_c   1.000
_cell.angle_alpha   90.00
_cell.angle_beta   90.00
_cell.angle_gamma   90.00
#
_symmetry.space_group_name_H-M   'P 1'
#
loop_
_entity.id
_entity.type
_entity.pdbx_description
1 polymer ?
#
loop_
_entity_poly.entity_id
_entity_poly.type
_entity_poly.pdbx_seq_one_letter_code
_entity_poly.pdbx_strand_id
1 'polypeptide(L)'
;MIEIPSNFWLDQINTPFPDVNLALIEPNGLIAIGGDLSTERLLNAYSNGIFPWYGKGEPILWYSPNPRMVITPDKFHLSKSLNKIIQSSRFSVNLDSAFREVITQCRSVKRSGQLGTWIDDAMVKAYCDLHDAGYAHSYEVYESDELVGGLYGVALGGVFFGESMFSLVNNASKVAFAYLLQNSDYRLIDCQVENKHL
;
A
#
# COMPACT_ATOMS: atom_id res chain seq x y z
N MET A 1 0.28 -15.15 -26.28
CA MET A 1 1.45 -15.21 -25.37
C MET A 1 1.94 -13.77 -25.26
N ILE A 2 1.99 -13.20 -24.04
CA ILE A 2 2.48 -11.83 -23.85
C ILE A 2 4.00 -11.88 -24.00
N GLU A 3 4.53 -11.11 -24.95
CA GLU A 3 5.98 -10.99 -25.14
C GLU A 3 6.51 -9.95 -24.14
N ILE A 4 7.31 -10.42 -23.18
CA ILE A 4 7.90 -9.56 -22.16
C ILE A 4 9.23 -9.03 -22.69
N PRO A 5 9.43 -7.70 -22.75
CA PRO A 5 10.68 -7.11 -23.18
C PRO A 5 11.86 -7.59 -22.35
N SER A 6 13.01 -7.82 -22.97
CA SER A 6 14.20 -8.34 -22.26
C SER A 6 14.72 -7.38 -21.17
N ASN A 7 14.54 -6.06 -21.34
CA ASN A 7 14.92 -5.04 -20.37
C ASN A 7 13.98 -4.95 -19.14
N PHE A 8 12.92 -5.77 -19.08
CA PHE A 8 12.06 -5.87 -17.88
C PHE A 8 12.64 -6.83 -16.82
N TRP A 9 13.65 -7.63 -17.15
CA TRP A 9 14.25 -8.55 -16.20
C TRP A 9 15.31 -7.85 -15.35
N LEU A 10 15.10 -7.85 -14.04
CA LEU A 10 16.02 -7.27 -13.06
C LEU A 10 16.97 -8.37 -12.55
N ASP A 11 17.90 -8.78 -13.41
CA ASP A 11 18.78 -9.92 -13.15
C ASP A 11 19.87 -9.66 -12.10
N GLN A 12 20.17 -8.39 -11.81
CA GLN A 12 21.18 -7.98 -10.85
C GLN A 12 20.62 -6.97 -9.83
N ILE A 13 21.22 -6.95 -8.64
CA ILE A 13 20.82 -6.04 -7.55
C ILE A 13 20.75 -4.57 -8.01
N ASN A 14 21.66 -4.14 -8.87
CA ASN A 14 21.77 -2.76 -9.34
C ASN A 14 21.12 -2.52 -10.72
N THR A 15 20.40 -3.50 -11.30
CA THR A 15 19.70 -3.27 -12.57
C THR A 15 18.64 -2.18 -12.37
N PRO A 16 18.70 -1.06 -13.11
CA PRO A 16 17.72 0.02 -12.97
C PRO A 16 16.36 -0.41 -13.49
N PHE A 17 15.29 0.19 -12.96
CA PHE A 17 13.97 0.03 -13.56
C PHE A 17 13.93 0.63 -14.97
N PRO A 18 13.19 0.01 -15.90
CA PRO A 18 12.88 0.64 -17.18
C PRO A 18 12.09 1.95 -17.01
N ASP A 19 12.06 2.78 -18.05
CA ASP A 19 11.19 3.96 -18.08
C ASP A 19 9.72 3.54 -17.92
N VAL A 20 9.01 4.16 -16.98
CA VAL A 20 7.60 3.84 -16.66
C VAL A 20 6.65 3.98 -17.86
N ASN A 21 7.02 4.80 -18.86
CA ASN A 21 6.28 4.91 -20.11
C ASN A 21 6.30 3.63 -20.95
N LEU A 22 7.19 2.68 -20.63
CA LEU A 22 7.26 1.37 -21.30
C LEU A 22 6.37 0.32 -20.64
N ALA A 23 5.68 0.65 -19.53
CA ALA A 23 4.80 -0.28 -18.83
C ALA A 23 3.76 -0.88 -19.78
N LEU A 24 3.49 -2.18 -19.61
CA LEU A 24 2.54 -2.89 -20.46
C LEU A 24 1.12 -2.36 -20.28
N ILE A 25 0.34 -2.42 -21.37
CA ILE A 25 -1.09 -2.15 -21.33
C ILE A 25 -1.84 -3.36 -20.75
N GLU A 26 -1.37 -4.58 -21.05
CA GLU A 26 -1.94 -5.84 -20.56
C GLU A 26 -0.80 -6.83 -20.21
N PRO A 27 -0.63 -7.20 -18.90
CA PRO A 27 -1.35 -6.67 -17.75
C PRO A 27 -1.00 -5.20 -17.50
N ASN A 28 -2.02 -4.39 -17.16
CA ASN A 28 -1.86 -2.94 -17.03
C ASN A 28 -0.79 -2.57 -16.00
N GLY A 29 0.25 -1.92 -16.48
CA GLY A 29 1.30 -1.34 -15.64
C GLY A 29 2.47 -2.26 -15.34
N LEU A 30 2.51 -3.51 -15.77
CA LEU A 30 3.70 -4.36 -15.59
C LEU A 30 4.92 -3.71 -16.25
N ILE A 31 5.99 -3.50 -15.48
CA ILE A 31 7.18 -2.77 -15.92
C ILE A 31 8.48 -3.53 -15.65
N ALA A 32 8.51 -4.42 -14.66
CA ALA A 32 9.71 -5.21 -14.40
C ALA A 32 9.38 -6.53 -13.68
N ILE A 33 10.32 -7.48 -13.75
CA ILE A 33 10.24 -8.83 -13.17
C ILE A 33 11.56 -9.16 -12.47
N GLY A 34 11.49 -9.74 -11.27
CA GLY A 34 12.66 -10.13 -10.50
C GLY A 34 13.23 -9.00 -9.64
N GLY A 35 14.54 -9.01 -9.44
CA GLY A 35 15.18 -8.12 -8.49
C GLY A 35 14.99 -8.58 -7.05
N ASP A 36 14.99 -7.63 -6.13
CA ASP A 36 14.90 -7.88 -4.68
C ASP A 36 13.98 -6.83 -4.01
N LEU A 37 13.66 -7.04 -2.72
CA LEU A 37 12.86 -6.15 -1.89
C LEU A 37 13.72 -5.35 -0.89
N SER A 38 14.98 -5.07 -1.20
CA SER A 38 15.81 -4.21 -0.35
C SER A 38 15.20 -2.83 -0.21
N THR A 39 15.48 -2.18 0.93
CA THR A 39 15.04 -0.80 1.19
C THR A 39 15.43 0.15 0.05
N GLU A 40 16.65 0.03 -0.47
CA GLU A 40 17.13 0.84 -1.58
C GLU A 40 16.30 0.60 -2.86
N ARG A 41 16.04 -0.65 -3.21
CA ARG A 41 15.23 -1.03 -4.37
C ARG A 41 13.80 -0.50 -4.24
N LEU A 42 13.18 -0.67 -3.07
CA LEU A 42 11.82 -0.19 -2.82
C LEU A 42 11.75 1.34 -2.89
N LEU A 43 12.68 2.06 -2.27
CA LEU A 43 12.71 3.53 -2.35
C LEU A 43 12.91 4.03 -3.79
N ASN A 44 13.78 3.37 -4.56
CA ASN A 44 13.94 3.67 -5.98
C ASN A 44 12.64 3.41 -6.75
N ALA A 45 11.94 2.30 -6.50
CA ALA A 45 10.66 1.98 -7.11
C ALA A 45 9.61 3.07 -6.81
N TYR A 46 9.35 3.36 -5.53
CA TYR A 46 8.35 4.34 -5.11
C TYR A 46 8.65 5.75 -5.62
N SER A 47 9.93 6.16 -5.67
CA SER A 47 10.32 7.46 -6.24
C SER A 47 9.98 7.60 -7.72
N ASN A 48 9.82 6.49 -8.44
CA ASN A 48 9.41 6.43 -9.84
C ASN A 48 7.94 6.01 -10.04
N GLY A 49 7.12 5.95 -8.96
CA GLY A 49 5.73 5.54 -9.04
C GLY A 49 5.54 4.04 -9.32
N ILE A 50 6.57 3.23 -9.04
CA ILE A 50 6.57 1.78 -9.22
C ILE A 50 6.36 1.10 -7.86
N PHE A 51 5.60 0.01 -7.81
CA PHE A 51 5.39 -0.78 -6.60
C PHE A 51 5.41 -2.29 -6.91
N PRO A 52 5.78 -3.15 -5.93
CA PRO A 52 5.76 -4.59 -6.11
C PRO A 52 4.34 -5.15 -5.90
N TRP A 53 3.90 -6.02 -6.80
CA TRP A 53 2.62 -6.72 -6.66
C TRP A 53 2.69 -8.08 -7.36
N TYR A 54 2.76 -9.16 -6.59
CA TYR A 54 2.93 -10.53 -7.12
C TYR A 54 2.24 -11.55 -6.22
N GLY A 55 1.93 -12.72 -6.77
CA GLY A 55 1.32 -13.83 -6.04
C GLY A 55 2.34 -14.76 -5.40
N LYS A 56 1.85 -15.61 -4.48
CA LYS A 56 2.70 -16.60 -3.82
C LYS A 56 3.32 -17.57 -4.84
N GLY A 57 4.65 -17.65 -4.86
CA GLY A 57 5.41 -18.52 -5.77
C GLY A 57 5.71 -17.90 -7.12
N GLU A 58 5.25 -16.71 -7.38
CA GLU A 58 5.65 -15.91 -8.54
C GLU A 58 6.96 -15.17 -8.27
N PRO A 59 7.72 -14.82 -9.31
CA PRO A 59 8.80 -13.83 -9.15
C PRO A 59 8.23 -12.49 -8.72
N ILE A 60 9.08 -11.62 -8.17
CA ILE A 60 8.66 -10.25 -7.86
C ILE A 60 8.24 -9.57 -9.17
N LEU A 61 7.02 -9.06 -9.21
CA LEU A 61 6.49 -8.29 -10.33
C LEU A 61 6.33 -6.83 -9.88
N TRP A 62 6.73 -5.90 -10.75
CA TRP A 62 6.71 -4.47 -10.48
C TRP A 62 5.74 -3.79 -11.42
N TYR A 63 4.94 -2.88 -10.88
CA TYR A 63 3.86 -2.23 -11.61
C TYR A 63 3.89 -0.70 -11.50
N SER A 64 3.54 -0.05 -12.60
CA SER A 64 3.20 1.37 -12.67
C SER A 64 1.95 1.54 -13.56
N PRO A 65 0.74 1.27 -13.04
CA PRO A 65 -0.48 1.28 -13.82
C PRO A 65 -0.90 2.66 -14.29
N ASN A 66 -1.56 2.70 -15.44
CA ASN A 66 -2.19 3.89 -16.01
C ASN A 66 -3.60 3.54 -16.52
N PRO A 67 -4.70 4.16 -15.99
CA PRO A 67 -4.70 5.29 -15.04
C PRO A 67 -4.26 4.90 -13.63
N ARG A 68 -3.78 5.89 -12.87
CA ARG A 68 -3.41 5.79 -11.45
C ARG A 68 -4.49 6.41 -10.58
N MET A 69 -4.99 5.67 -9.59
CA MET A 69 -5.92 6.22 -8.62
C MET A 69 -5.19 7.01 -7.55
N VAL A 70 -5.55 8.29 -7.39
CA VAL A 70 -4.97 9.17 -6.39
C VAL A 70 -6.06 9.97 -5.67
N ILE A 71 -5.81 10.31 -4.41
CA ILE A 71 -6.70 11.17 -3.62
C ILE A 71 -5.86 12.33 -3.06
N THR A 72 -6.36 13.55 -3.21
CA THR A 72 -5.82 14.72 -2.54
C THR A 72 -6.67 15.05 -1.32
N PRO A 73 -6.09 15.38 -0.16
CA PRO A 73 -6.84 15.64 1.07
C PRO A 73 -7.92 16.72 0.93
N ASP A 74 -7.67 17.74 0.10
CA ASP A 74 -8.61 18.83 -0.19
C ASP A 74 -9.88 18.38 -0.92
N LYS A 75 -9.82 17.25 -1.65
CA LYS A 75 -10.96 16.68 -2.38
C LYS A 75 -11.67 15.56 -1.63
N PHE A 76 -11.14 15.18 -0.48
CA PHE A 76 -11.75 14.13 0.33
C PHE A 76 -13.02 14.62 1.04
N HIS A 77 -14.13 13.92 0.80
CA HIS A 77 -15.42 14.21 1.44
C HIS A 77 -15.77 13.14 2.47
N LEU A 78 -15.68 13.51 3.73
CA LEU A 78 -16.11 12.66 4.84
C LEU A 78 -17.64 12.54 4.85
N SER A 79 -18.18 11.34 4.65
CA SER A 79 -19.62 11.13 4.72
C SER A 79 -20.17 11.46 6.11
N LYS A 80 -21.42 11.96 6.19
CA LYS A 80 -22.07 12.28 7.48
C LYS A 80 -22.11 11.08 8.44
N SER A 81 -22.27 9.86 7.92
CA SER A 81 -22.29 8.64 8.71
C SER A 81 -20.90 8.31 9.29
N LEU A 82 -19.85 8.42 8.49
CA LEU A 82 -18.48 8.17 8.98
C LEU A 82 -18.03 9.24 9.97
N ASN A 83 -18.40 10.50 9.74
CA ASN A 83 -18.11 11.59 10.67
C ASN A 83 -18.77 11.35 12.06
N LYS A 84 -20.02 10.86 12.10
CA LYS A 84 -20.67 10.49 13.37
C LYS A 84 -19.92 9.37 14.10
N ILE A 85 -19.38 8.40 13.38
CA ILE A 85 -18.60 7.30 13.96
C ILE A 85 -17.29 7.82 14.55
N ILE A 86 -16.57 8.68 13.82
CA ILE A 86 -15.33 9.30 14.32
C ILE A 86 -15.62 10.14 15.60
N GLN A 87 -16.69 10.92 15.60
CA GLN A 87 -17.07 11.75 16.75
C GLN A 87 -17.64 10.96 17.95
N SER A 88 -18.04 9.71 17.76
CA SER A 88 -18.62 8.88 18.84
C SER A 88 -17.58 8.41 19.86
N SER A 89 -16.31 8.66 19.64
CA SER A 89 -15.18 8.15 20.45
C SER A 89 -15.16 6.63 20.60
N ARG A 90 -15.85 5.91 19.68
CA ARG A 90 -15.83 4.46 19.63
C ARG A 90 -14.45 3.91 19.32
N PHE A 91 -13.73 4.61 18.44
CA PHE A 91 -12.42 4.23 17.98
C PHE A 91 -11.35 5.23 18.43
N SER A 92 -10.18 4.75 18.78
CA SER A 92 -8.96 5.53 18.86
C SER A 92 -8.04 5.17 17.72
N VAL A 93 -7.23 6.14 17.27
CA VAL A 93 -6.27 5.93 16.18
C VAL A 93 -4.88 6.27 16.67
N ASN A 94 -3.96 5.33 16.50
CA ASN A 94 -2.54 5.53 16.76
C ASN A 94 -1.76 5.56 15.43
N LEU A 95 -0.54 6.06 15.49
CA LEU A 95 0.40 6.09 14.38
C LEU A 95 1.65 5.30 14.79
N ASP A 96 2.07 4.37 13.94
CA ASP A 96 3.33 3.63 14.07
C ASP A 96 3.52 2.86 15.39
N SER A 97 2.44 2.54 16.09
CA SER A 97 2.51 1.84 17.37
C SER A 97 2.55 0.31 17.23
N ALA A 98 2.07 -0.23 16.09
CA ALA A 98 1.95 -1.66 15.86
C ALA A 98 2.11 -2.05 14.37
N PHE A 99 3.09 -1.47 13.66
CA PHE A 99 3.28 -1.64 12.21
C PHE A 99 3.28 -3.11 11.78
N ARG A 100 4.11 -3.95 12.45
CA ARG A 100 4.21 -5.38 12.14
C ARG A 100 2.87 -6.11 12.32
N GLU A 101 2.09 -5.72 13.29
CA GLU A 101 0.77 -6.30 13.52
C GLU A 101 -0.21 -5.89 12.41
N VAL A 102 -0.21 -4.61 12.02
CA VAL A 102 -1.04 -4.10 10.92
C VAL A 102 -0.76 -4.85 9.61
N ILE A 103 0.50 -4.97 9.18
CA ILE A 103 0.83 -5.67 7.94
C ILE A 103 0.48 -7.16 8.02
N THR A 104 0.63 -7.79 9.19
CA THR A 104 0.26 -9.18 9.42
C THR A 104 -1.26 -9.37 9.34
N GLN A 105 -2.04 -8.45 9.89
CA GLN A 105 -3.50 -8.46 9.77
C GLN A 105 -3.93 -8.24 8.31
N CYS A 106 -3.31 -7.29 7.58
CA CYS A 106 -3.57 -7.08 6.17
C CYS A 106 -3.31 -8.34 5.33
N ARG A 107 -2.29 -9.12 5.68
CA ARG A 107 -1.98 -10.43 5.06
C ARG A 107 -3.08 -11.46 5.31
N SER A 108 -3.69 -11.44 6.49
CA SER A 108 -4.62 -12.48 6.97
C SER A 108 -6.06 -12.30 6.44
N VAL A 109 -6.42 -11.09 6.02
CA VAL A 109 -7.77 -10.77 5.56
C VAL A 109 -8.07 -11.45 4.23
N LYS A 110 -9.09 -12.30 4.23
CA LYS A 110 -9.64 -12.89 3.01
C LYS A 110 -10.38 -11.82 2.20
N ARG A 111 -9.92 -11.58 0.97
CA ARG A 111 -10.58 -10.65 0.04
C ARG A 111 -11.46 -11.43 -0.93
N SER A 112 -12.70 -10.96 -1.13
CA SER A 112 -13.61 -11.56 -2.09
C SER A 112 -13.01 -11.54 -3.50
N GLY A 113 -12.91 -12.71 -4.14
CA GLY A 113 -12.37 -12.83 -5.51
C GLY A 113 -10.85 -13.00 -5.60
N GLN A 114 -10.11 -13.07 -4.49
CA GLN A 114 -8.67 -13.37 -4.49
C GLN A 114 -8.39 -14.74 -3.87
N LEU A 115 -7.63 -15.59 -4.58
CA LEU A 115 -7.11 -16.86 -4.08
C LEU A 115 -5.82 -16.61 -3.27
N GLY A 116 -5.97 -16.14 -2.02
CA GLY A 116 -4.84 -15.88 -1.12
C GLY A 116 -4.47 -14.40 -0.97
N THR A 117 -3.34 -14.17 -0.32
CA THR A 117 -2.76 -12.84 -0.14
C THR A 117 -1.51 -12.68 -1.00
N TRP A 118 -1.28 -11.47 -1.49
CA TRP A 118 -0.03 -11.09 -2.16
C TRP A 118 1.08 -10.71 -1.17
N ILE A 119 0.75 -10.54 0.12
CA ILE A 119 1.70 -10.19 1.18
C ILE A 119 2.31 -11.49 1.72
N ASP A 120 3.51 -11.85 1.29
CA ASP A 120 4.28 -12.98 1.80
C ASP A 120 5.23 -12.60 2.94
N ASP A 121 6.05 -13.55 3.44
CA ASP A 121 7.01 -13.28 4.52
C ASP A 121 8.10 -12.30 4.09
N ALA A 122 8.52 -12.34 2.82
CA ALA A 122 9.53 -11.44 2.28
C ALA A 122 9.00 -10.00 2.23
N MET A 123 7.74 -9.81 1.82
CA MET A 123 7.05 -8.52 1.85
C MET A 123 6.92 -8.00 3.28
N VAL A 124 6.46 -8.83 4.23
CA VAL A 124 6.34 -8.42 5.64
C VAL A 124 7.69 -7.92 6.16
N LYS A 125 8.77 -8.70 5.90
CA LYS A 125 10.12 -8.29 6.31
C LYS A 125 10.53 -6.97 5.67
N ALA A 126 10.41 -6.85 4.36
CA ALA A 126 10.86 -5.69 3.61
C ALA A 126 10.15 -4.39 4.03
N TYR A 127 8.83 -4.45 4.27
CA TYR A 127 8.09 -3.28 4.75
C TYR A 127 8.33 -2.96 6.22
N CYS A 128 8.66 -3.95 7.07
CA CYS A 128 9.16 -3.69 8.41
C CYS A 128 10.55 -3.01 8.37
N ASP A 129 11.45 -3.44 7.48
CA ASP A 129 12.76 -2.79 7.29
C ASP A 129 12.58 -1.34 6.79
N LEU A 130 11.60 -1.07 5.90
CA LEU A 130 11.23 0.30 5.50
C LEU A 130 10.67 1.13 6.65
N HIS A 131 9.87 0.52 7.53
CA HIS A 131 9.35 1.16 8.72
C HIS A 131 10.46 1.54 9.69
N ASP A 132 11.36 0.61 9.97
CA ASP A 132 12.51 0.84 10.85
C ASP A 132 13.44 1.95 10.28
N ALA A 133 13.49 2.08 8.95
CA ALA A 133 14.20 3.15 8.26
C ALA A 133 13.41 4.49 8.17
N GLY A 134 12.18 4.55 8.68
CA GLY A 134 11.34 5.75 8.73
C GLY A 134 10.62 6.10 7.42
N TYR A 135 10.44 5.14 6.51
CA TYR A 135 9.76 5.34 5.23
C TYR A 135 8.40 4.66 5.12
N ALA A 136 8.11 3.67 5.95
CA ALA A 136 6.79 3.06 5.98
C ALA A 136 6.08 3.37 7.30
N HIS A 137 4.78 3.65 7.22
CA HIS A 137 3.96 4.08 8.35
C HIS A 137 2.65 3.31 8.39
N SER A 138 2.13 3.13 9.61
CA SER A 138 0.83 2.51 9.84
C SER A 138 -0.09 3.41 10.66
N TYR A 139 -1.37 3.25 10.43
CA TYR A 139 -2.45 3.89 11.18
C TYR A 139 -3.30 2.78 11.77
N GLU A 140 -3.24 2.64 13.10
CA GLU A 140 -3.91 1.60 13.86
C GLU A 140 -5.24 2.12 14.41
N VAL A 141 -6.29 1.32 14.28
CA VAL A 141 -7.59 1.63 14.85
C VAL A 141 -7.91 0.64 15.95
N TYR A 142 -8.14 1.16 17.13
CA TYR A 142 -8.48 0.40 18.32
C TYR A 142 -9.93 0.64 18.76
N GLU A 143 -10.56 -0.40 19.26
CA GLU A 143 -11.83 -0.37 19.98
C GLU A 143 -11.64 -1.08 21.32
N SER A 144 -11.79 -0.37 22.44
CA SER A 144 -11.57 -0.92 23.79
C SER A 144 -10.19 -1.62 23.93
N ASP A 145 -9.13 -0.96 23.47
CA ASP A 145 -7.73 -1.42 23.49
C ASP A 145 -7.42 -2.63 22.57
N GLU A 146 -8.40 -3.12 21.79
CA GLU A 146 -8.17 -4.16 20.78
C GLU A 146 -7.91 -3.54 19.41
N LEU A 147 -6.89 -4.02 18.69
CA LEU A 147 -6.60 -3.61 17.33
C LEU A 147 -7.65 -4.20 16.36
N VAL A 148 -8.57 -3.36 15.89
CA VAL A 148 -9.72 -3.79 15.08
C VAL A 148 -9.67 -3.37 13.62
N GLY A 149 -8.71 -2.55 13.25
CA GLY A 149 -8.50 -2.12 11.87
C GLY A 149 -7.24 -1.31 11.72
N GLY A 150 -6.88 -1.01 10.48
CA GLY A 150 -5.72 -0.19 10.19
C GLY A 150 -5.36 -0.22 8.72
N LEU A 151 -4.37 0.58 8.39
CA LEU A 151 -3.73 0.60 7.08
C LEU A 151 -2.23 0.81 7.24
N TYR A 152 -1.47 0.45 6.23
CA TYR A 152 -0.06 0.83 6.12
C TYR A 152 0.28 1.28 4.70
N GLY A 153 1.38 1.99 4.59
CA GLY A 153 1.90 2.45 3.31
C GLY A 153 3.30 3.04 3.44
N VAL A 154 3.81 3.48 2.31
CA VAL A 154 5.14 4.11 2.20
C VAL A 154 4.97 5.61 2.05
N ALA A 155 5.73 6.38 2.84
CA ALA A 155 5.77 7.84 2.75
C ALA A 155 7.06 8.30 2.10
N LEU A 156 6.94 9.03 0.99
CA LEU A 156 8.09 9.58 0.30
C LEU A 156 7.81 11.04 -0.11
N GLY A 157 8.51 11.96 0.51
CA GLY A 157 8.24 13.39 0.35
C GLY A 157 6.81 13.74 0.78
N GLY A 158 6.03 14.36 -0.10
CA GLY A 158 4.64 14.74 0.16
C GLY A 158 3.60 13.70 -0.30
N VAL A 159 4.00 12.47 -0.60
CA VAL A 159 3.14 11.40 -1.10
C VAL A 159 3.11 10.23 -0.11
N PHE A 160 1.91 9.73 0.17
CA PHE A 160 1.71 8.47 0.88
C PHE A 160 1.18 7.42 -0.10
N PHE A 161 1.94 6.37 -0.31
CA PHE A 161 1.56 5.22 -1.13
C PHE A 161 0.84 4.21 -0.25
N GLY A 162 -0.49 4.13 -0.39
CA GLY A 162 -1.31 3.21 0.38
C GLY A 162 -1.14 1.77 -0.13
N GLU A 163 -0.62 0.89 0.72
CA GLU A 163 -0.35 -0.50 0.34
C GLU A 163 -1.53 -1.42 0.62
N SER A 164 -2.00 -1.41 1.85
CA SER A 164 -3.08 -2.31 2.25
C SER A 164 -3.79 -1.80 3.49
N MET A 165 -5.02 -2.28 3.68
CA MET A 165 -5.80 -2.03 4.88
C MET A 165 -6.57 -3.28 5.29
N PHE A 166 -6.91 -3.36 6.58
CA PHE A 166 -7.75 -4.40 7.14
C PHE A 166 -8.84 -3.81 8.04
N SER A 167 -9.90 -4.58 8.26
CA SER A 167 -11.03 -4.17 9.11
C SER A 167 -11.65 -5.42 9.72
N LEU A 168 -11.54 -5.58 11.02
CA LEU A 168 -12.18 -6.68 11.78
C LEU A 168 -13.61 -6.31 12.19
N VAL A 169 -13.87 -5.01 12.33
CA VAL A 169 -15.20 -4.46 12.63
C VAL A 169 -15.59 -3.40 11.61
N ASN A 170 -16.88 -3.18 11.43
CA ASN A 170 -17.39 -2.25 10.44
C ASN A 170 -16.80 -0.83 10.61
N ASN A 171 -16.32 -0.26 9.51
CA ASN A 171 -15.78 1.08 9.35
C ASN A 171 -14.38 1.31 9.95
N ALA A 172 -13.73 0.36 10.61
CA ALA A 172 -12.42 0.59 11.20
C ALA A 172 -11.37 1.05 10.15
N SER A 173 -11.26 0.37 9.01
CA SER A 173 -10.33 0.80 7.95
C SER A 173 -10.68 2.17 7.35
N LYS A 174 -11.99 2.51 7.26
CA LYS A 174 -12.42 3.84 6.82
C LYS A 174 -12.05 4.93 7.82
N VAL A 175 -12.08 4.62 9.12
CA VAL A 175 -11.61 5.53 10.16
C VAL A 175 -10.10 5.76 10.05
N ALA A 176 -9.29 4.69 9.86
CA ALA A 176 -7.86 4.82 9.63
C ALA A 176 -7.56 5.71 8.41
N PHE A 177 -8.26 5.49 7.30
CA PHE A 177 -8.07 6.25 6.07
C PHE A 177 -8.50 7.72 6.21
N ALA A 178 -9.62 7.98 6.89
CA ALA A 178 -10.07 9.34 7.19
C ALA A 178 -9.08 10.07 8.10
N TYR A 179 -8.52 9.38 9.09
CA TYR A 179 -7.51 9.94 9.99
C TYR A 179 -6.23 10.30 9.23
N LEU A 180 -5.72 9.41 8.38
CA LEU A 180 -4.58 9.68 7.49
C LEU A 180 -4.81 10.97 6.70
N LEU A 181 -5.96 11.13 6.04
CA LEU A 181 -6.26 12.29 5.20
C LEU A 181 -6.42 13.60 5.99
N GLN A 182 -6.88 13.54 7.23
CA GLN A 182 -7.18 14.72 8.05
C GLN A 182 -6.03 15.15 8.95
N ASN A 183 -5.11 14.24 9.29
CA ASN A 183 -4.09 14.47 10.32
C ASN A 183 -2.66 14.28 9.81
N SER A 184 -2.46 14.22 8.50
CA SER A 184 -1.12 14.17 7.89
C SER A 184 -0.89 15.38 6.98
N ASP A 185 0.38 15.68 6.72
CA ASP A 185 0.80 16.73 5.79
C ASP A 185 1.03 16.22 4.36
N TYR A 186 0.56 15.01 4.04
CA TYR A 186 0.68 14.48 2.69
C TYR A 186 -0.21 15.27 1.72
N ARG A 187 0.37 15.62 0.59
CA ARG A 187 -0.33 16.35 -0.49
C ARG A 187 -1.08 15.41 -1.42
N LEU A 188 -0.66 14.15 -1.45
CA LEU A 188 -1.22 13.12 -2.33
C LEU A 188 -1.23 11.78 -1.61
N ILE A 189 -2.35 11.08 -1.67
CA ILE A 189 -2.44 9.66 -1.32
C ILE A 189 -2.55 8.86 -2.62
N ASP A 190 -1.57 8.05 -2.88
CA ASP A 190 -1.54 7.14 -4.03
C ASP A 190 -2.25 5.84 -3.65
N CYS A 191 -3.37 5.56 -4.29
CA CYS A 191 -4.18 4.36 -4.07
C CYS A 191 -3.95 3.30 -5.15
N GLN A 192 -2.92 3.47 -6.00
CA GLN A 192 -2.46 2.54 -7.01
C GLN A 192 -3.51 2.27 -8.12
N VAL A 193 -4.42 1.35 -7.90
CA VAL A 193 -5.49 1.01 -8.86
C VAL A 193 -6.87 1.30 -8.27
N GLU A 194 -7.82 1.58 -9.16
CA GLU A 194 -9.20 1.86 -8.74
C GLU A 194 -9.77 0.70 -7.92
N ASN A 195 -10.36 1.03 -6.79
CA ASN A 195 -10.96 0.08 -5.86
C ASN A 195 -12.33 0.58 -5.41
N LYS A 196 -13.33 -0.30 -5.46
CA LYS A 196 -14.72 0.01 -5.03
C LYS A 196 -14.87 0.38 -3.57
N HIS A 197 -13.86 0.12 -2.73
CA HIS A 197 -13.88 0.49 -1.31
C HIS A 197 -13.46 1.94 -1.05
N LEU A 198 -12.75 2.55 -1.97
CA LEU A 198 -12.27 3.94 -1.93
C LEU A 198 -13.18 4.85 -2.73
#